data_ffaa32155386bb44b4194d9ee1ff82e2
#
_entry.id   ffaa32155386bb44b4194d9ee1ff82e2
#
_cell.length_a   1.000
_cell.length_b   1.000
_cell.length_c   1.000
_cell.angle_alpha   90.00
_cell.angle_beta   90.00
_cell.angle_gamma   90.00
#
_symmetry.space_group_name_H-M   'P 1'
#
loop_
_entity.id
_entity.type
_entity.pdbx_description
1 polymer ?
#
loop_
_entity_poly.entity_id
_entity_poly.type
_entity_poly.pdbx_seq_one_letter_code
_entity_poly.pdbx_strand_id
1 'polypeptide(L)'
;MKTIIFGGTTEGREQAALALARGESVLVSVTSEYARQFLPEGAACHIGALDEAAMTAWLMQERPERIIDATHPFAVRATQTIRACADALHIPYVRIERAADRREDWRDAV
;
A
#
# COMPACT_ATOMS: atom_id res chain seq x y z
N MET A 1 -2.05 7.42 14.67
CA MET A 1 -1.32 7.55 13.41
C MET A 1 -2.20 7.07 12.25
N LYS A 2 -2.19 7.81 11.17
CA LYS A 2 -2.94 7.42 9.97
C LYS A 2 -2.00 6.81 8.95
N THR A 3 -2.28 5.59 8.52
CA THR A 3 -1.46 4.85 7.56
C THR A 3 -2.29 4.55 6.32
N ILE A 4 -1.74 4.87 5.15
CA ILE A 4 -2.33 4.47 3.88
C ILE A 4 -1.52 3.31 3.33
N ILE A 5 -2.24 2.24 2.95
CA ILE A 5 -1.62 1.03 2.39
C ILE A 5 -2.14 0.87 0.97
N PHE A 6 -1.22 0.81 0.01
CA PHE A 6 -1.57 0.46 -1.37
C PHE A 6 -1.49 -1.05 -1.46
N GLY A 7 -2.64 -1.68 -1.61
CA GLY A 7 -2.77 -3.11 -1.40
C GLY A 7 -3.33 -3.86 -2.60
N GLY A 8 -4.26 -4.75 -2.33
CA GLY A 8 -4.76 -5.69 -3.32
C GLY A 8 -3.98 -6.99 -3.31
N THR A 9 -3.09 -7.16 -2.33
CA THR A 9 -2.24 -8.34 -2.19
C THR A 9 -2.38 -8.90 -0.78
N THR A 10 -1.88 -10.12 -0.59
CA THR A 10 -1.85 -10.73 0.74
C THR A 10 -1.02 -9.88 1.72
N GLU A 11 0.12 -9.38 1.23
CA GLU A 11 1.00 -8.53 2.05
C GLU A 11 0.30 -7.26 2.50
N GLY A 12 -0.49 -6.67 1.62
CA GLY A 12 -1.27 -5.48 1.98
C GLY A 12 -2.27 -5.77 3.09
N ARG A 13 -2.94 -6.91 3.00
CA ARG A 13 -3.90 -7.30 4.03
C ARG A 13 -3.20 -7.56 5.37
N GLU A 14 -2.04 -8.21 5.33
CA GLU A 14 -1.27 -8.47 6.54
C GLU A 14 -0.80 -7.18 7.20
N GLN A 15 -0.31 -6.23 6.40
CA GLN A 15 0.12 -4.94 6.92
C GLN A 15 -1.05 -4.16 7.50
N ALA A 16 -2.22 -4.24 6.89
CA ALA A 16 -3.41 -3.59 7.41
C ALA A 16 -3.79 -4.16 8.78
N ALA A 17 -3.75 -5.48 8.91
CA ALA A 17 -4.08 -6.12 10.18
C ALA A 17 -3.08 -5.74 11.27
N LEU A 18 -1.80 -5.70 10.93
CA LEU A 18 -0.76 -5.31 11.89
C LEU A 18 -0.93 -3.87 12.34
N ALA A 19 -1.20 -2.96 11.41
CA ALA A 19 -1.38 -1.56 11.75
C ALA A 19 -2.62 -1.34 12.62
N LEU A 20 -3.72 -2.04 12.30
CA LEU A 20 -4.92 -1.97 13.13
C LEU A 20 -4.66 -2.50 14.53
N ALA A 21 -3.88 -3.57 14.64
CA ALA A 21 -3.54 -4.14 15.96
C ALA A 21 -2.73 -3.15 16.80
N ARG A 22 -1.98 -2.25 16.15
CA ARG A 22 -1.24 -1.21 16.85
C ARG A 22 -2.08 0.03 17.17
N GLY A 23 -3.37 0.01 16.83
CA GLY A 23 -4.25 1.14 17.09
C GLY A 23 -4.19 2.25 16.05
N GLU A 24 -3.60 1.98 14.88
CA GLU A 24 -3.52 2.98 13.82
C GLU A 24 -4.82 3.08 13.05
N SER A 25 -5.06 4.24 12.47
CA SER A 25 -6.13 4.44 11.51
C SER A 25 -5.62 3.98 10.15
N VAL A 26 -6.32 3.05 9.50
CA VAL A 26 -5.85 2.40 8.28
C VAL A 26 -6.80 2.64 7.13
N LEU A 27 -6.24 3.12 6.01
CA LEU A 27 -6.96 3.29 4.75
C LEU A 27 -6.22 2.51 3.69
N VAL A 28 -6.88 1.52 3.09
CA VAL A 28 -6.26 0.66 2.07
C VAL A 28 -6.78 1.06 0.71
N SER A 29 -5.86 1.32 -0.22
CA SER A 29 -6.22 1.61 -1.60
C SER A 29 -6.07 0.35 -2.43
N VAL A 30 -7.15 -0.04 -3.09
CA VAL A 30 -7.17 -1.20 -3.99
C VAL A 30 -7.76 -0.78 -5.33
N THR A 31 -7.53 -1.58 -6.36
CA THR A 31 -7.97 -1.21 -7.70
C THR A 31 -9.29 -1.88 -8.10
N SER A 32 -9.78 -2.81 -7.30
CA SER A 32 -11.02 -3.51 -7.62
C SER A 32 -11.91 -3.68 -6.39
N GLU A 33 -13.21 -3.69 -6.62
CA GLU A 33 -14.20 -3.97 -5.60
C GLU A 33 -13.99 -5.38 -5.01
N TYR A 34 -13.54 -6.31 -5.82
CA TYR A 34 -13.31 -7.67 -5.37
C TYR A 34 -12.28 -7.73 -4.24
N ALA A 35 -11.21 -6.93 -4.36
CA ALA A 35 -10.15 -6.92 -3.35
C ALA A 35 -10.63 -6.42 -2.00
N ARG A 36 -11.66 -5.57 -1.99
CA ARG A 36 -12.16 -4.98 -0.75
C ARG A 36 -12.66 -6.02 0.24
N GLN A 37 -13.27 -7.09 -0.26
CA GLN A 37 -13.90 -8.08 0.62
C GLN A 37 -12.89 -8.85 1.49
N PHE A 38 -11.61 -8.79 1.14
CA PHE A 38 -10.57 -9.50 1.88
C PHE A 38 -9.86 -8.64 2.93
N LEU A 39 -10.26 -7.38 3.06
CA LEU A 39 -9.62 -6.48 4.01
C LEU A 39 -10.07 -6.79 5.44
N PRO A 40 -9.19 -6.60 6.43
CA PRO A 40 -9.57 -6.82 7.82
C PRO A 40 -10.63 -5.82 8.26
N GLU A 41 -11.43 -6.23 9.22
CA GLU A 41 -12.44 -5.36 9.79
C GLU A 41 -11.76 -4.17 10.45
N GLY A 42 -12.31 -3.00 10.25
CA GLY A 42 -11.76 -1.77 10.78
C GLY A 42 -10.94 -0.97 9.79
N ALA A 43 -10.54 -1.58 8.67
CA ALA A 43 -9.82 -0.85 7.63
C ALA A 43 -10.80 -0.11 6.73
N ALA A 44 -10.55 1.17 6.48
CA ALA A 44 -11.27 1.90 5.45
C ALA A 44 -10.69 1.53 4.09
N CYS A 45 -11.45 1.76 3.02
CA CYS A 45 -11.04 1.32 1.70
C CYS A 45 -11.29 2.40 0.65
N HIS A 46 -10.32 2.60 -0.22
CA HIS A 46 -10.46 3.39 -1.43
C HIS A 46 -10.35 2.44 -2.61
N ILE A 47 -11.28 2.55 -3.56
CA ILE A 47 -11.30 1.68 -4.74
C ILE A 47 -11.07 2.52 -5.98
N GLY A 48 -10.14 2.08 -6.81
CA GLY A 48 -9.87 2.70 -8.09
C GLY A 48 -8.42 3.10 -8.25
N ALA A 49 -7.94 3.02 -9.49
CA ALA A 49 -6.58 3.45 -9.81
C ALA A 49 -6.52 4.97 -9.81
N LEU A 50 -5.37 5.51 -9.38
CA LEU A 50 -5.13 6.95 -9.35
C LEU A 50 -3.92 7.26 -10.20
N ASP A 51 -4.04 8.25 -11.10
CA ASP A 51 -2.87 8.78 -11.77
C ASP A 51 -2.11 9.69 -10.80
N GLU A 52 -0.97 10.21 -11.24
CA GLU A 52 -0.12 10.99 -10.35
C GLU A 52 -0.82 12.22 -9.79
N ALA A 53 -1.55 12.96 -10.64
CA ALA A 53 -2.23 14.17 -10.21
C ALA A 53 -3.35 13.85 -9.21
N ALA A 54 -4.14 12.82 -9.49
CA ALA A 54 -5.23 12.42 -8.61
C ALA A 54 -4.69 11.88 -7.29
N MET A 55 -3.60 11.11 -7.34
CA MET A 55 -2.98 10.57 -6.13
C MET A 55 -2.42 11.69 -5.24
N THR A 56 -1.76 12.67 -5.85
CA THR A 56 -1.24 13.80 -5.10
C THR A 56 -2.36 14.53 -4.37
N ALA A 57 -3.46 14.82 -5.06
CA ALA A 57 -4.60 15.51 -4.45
C ALA A 57 -5.20 14.68 -3.32
N TRP A 58 -5.33 13.38 -3.53
CA TRP A 58 -5.89 12.47 -2.54
C TRP A 58 -5.02 12.39 -1.30
N LEU A 59 -3.71 12.27 -1.47
CA LEU A 59 -2.79 12.23 -0.34
C LEU A 59 -2.76 13.53 0.43
N MET A 60 -2.88 14.66 -0.26
CA MET A 60 -2.97 15.96 0.41
C MET A 60 -4.23 16.07 1.25
N GLN A 61 -5.32 15.48 0.78
CA GLN A 61 -6.58 15.48 1.52
C GLN A 61 -6.54 14.54 2.72
N GLU A 62 -6.01 13.33 2.54
CA GLU A 62 -6.00 12.32 3.58
C GLU A 62 -4.93 12.53 4.64
N ARG A 63 -3.83 13.16 4.26
CA ARG A 63 -2.73 13.50 5.17
C ARG A 63 -2.24 12.32 5.99
N PRO A 64 -1.82 11.23 5.34
CA PRO A 64 -1.31 10.09 6.09
C PRO A 64 0.04 10.42 6.71
N GLU A 65 0.35 9.74 7.80
CA GLU A 65 1.63 9.89 8.44
C GLU A 65 2.67 8.93 7.87
N ARG A 66 2.21 7.91 7.14
CA ARG A 66 3.12 7.05 6.37
C ARG A 66 2.34 6.34 5.29
N ILE A 67 3.09 5.87 4.29
CA ILE A 67 2.56 5.09 3.17
C ILE A 67 3.27 3.75 3.15
N ILE A 68 2.49 2.67 3.08
CA ILE A 68 3.01 1.33 2.87
C ILE A 68 2.58 0.91 1.47
N ASP A 69 3.57 0.61 0.62
CA ASP A 69 3.32 0.14 -0.74
C ASP A 69 3.49 -1.37 -0.76
N ALA A 70 2.36 -2.07 -0.81
CA ALA A 70 2.32 -3.53 -0.86
C ALA A 70 1.72 -3.99 -2.18
N THR A 71 1.90 -3.21 -3.24
CA THR A 71 1.40 -3.59 -4.57
C THR A 71 2.19 -4.76 -5.12
N HIS A 72 1.60 -5.42 -6.12
CA HIS A 72 2.23 -6.56 -6.74
C HIS A 72 3.60 -6.18 -7.32
N PRO A 73 4.59 -7.09 -7.28
CA PRO A 73 5.94 -6.77 -7.80
C PRO A 73 5.95 -6.31 -9.25
N PHE A 74 4.98 -6.74 -10.05
CA PHE A 74 4.91 -6.32 -11.45
C PHE A 74 4.19 -5.00 -11.67
N ALA A 75 3.66 -4.40 -10.60
CA ALA A 75 2.99 -3.10 -10.70
C ALA A 75 4.03 -1.96 -10.62
N VAL A 76 4.98 -1.98 -11.53
CA VAL A 76 6.12 -1.06 -11.50
C VAL A 76 5.68 0.39 -11.62
N ARG A 77 4.74 0.65 -12.52
CA ARG A 77 4.25 2.03 -12.71
C ARG A 77 3.54 2.54 -11.47
N ALA A 78 2.74 1.69 -10.83
CA ALA A 78 2.05 2.08 -9.60
C ALA A 78 3.04 2.44 -8.51
N THR A 79 4.06 1.61 -8.31
CA THR A 79 5.10 1.87 -7.32
C THR A 79 5.84 3.17 -7.61
N GLN A 80 6.18 3.42 -8.87
CA GLN A 80 6.86 4.67 -9.25
C GLN A 80 6.01 5.89 -8.92
N THR A 81 4.72 5.82 -9.23
CA THR A 81 3.80 6.93 -8.97
C THR A 81 3.65 7.16 -7.46
N ILE A 82 3.48 6.09 -6.69
CA ILE A 82 3.33 6.19 -5.24
C ILE A 82 4.58 6.83 -4.62
N ARG A 83 5.75 6.36 -5.02
CA ARG A 83 7.01 6.89 -4.49
C ARG A 83 7.19 8.36 -4.85
N ALA A 84 6.89 8.73 -6.08
CA ALA A 84 7.04 10.12 -6.51
C ALA A 84 6.13 11.04 -5.71
N CYS A 85 4.89 10.62 -5.47
CA CYS A 85 3.95 11.42 -4.70
C CYS A 85 4.36 11.52 -3.24
N ALA A 86 4.81 10.40 -2.66
CA ALA A 86 5.27 10.40 -1.28
C ALA A 86 6.47 11.32 -1.09
N ASP A 87 7.43 11.28 -2.02
CA ASP A 87 8.59 12.15 -1.99
C ASP A 87 8.20 13.61 -2.09
N ALA A 88 7.32 13.94 -3.03
CA ALA A 88 6.90 15.32 -3.25
C ALA A 88 6.20 15.91 -2.03
N LEU A 89 5.48 15.08 -1.28
CA LEU A 89 4.70 15.51 -0.12
C LEU A 89 5.44 15.25 1.20
N HIS A 90 6.65 14.71 1.13
CA HIS A 90 7.47 14.40 2.30
C HIS A 90 6.78 13.43 3.26
N ILE A 91 6.12 12.42 2.69
CA ILE A 91 5.46 11.38 3.48
C ILE A 91 6.38 10.16 3.53
N PRO A 92 6.66 9.61 4.72
CA PRO A 92 7.46 8.39 4.84
C PRO A 92 6.87 7.25 4.02
N TYR A 93 7.71 6.55 3.29
CA TYR A 93 7.32 5.51 2.34
C TYR A 93 8.08 4.23 2.64
N VAL A 94 7.35 3.11 2.68
CA VAL A 94 7.94 1.78 2.86
C VAL A 94 7.38 0.85 1.80
N ARG A 95 8.26 0.10 1.15
CA ARG A 95 7.88 -0.93 0.19
C ARG A 95 7.92 -2.29 0.86
N ILE A 96 6.81 -3.03 0.77
CA ILE A 96 6.71 -4.39 1.31
C ILE A 96 6.60 -5.36 0.13
N GLU A 97 7.50 -6.33 0.08
CA GLU A 97 7.48 -7.34 -0.97
C GLU A 97 7.13 -8.71 -0.40
N ARG A 98 6.63 -9.57 -1.28
CA ARG A 98 6.24 -10.92 -0.87
C ARG A 98 7.47 -11.72 -0.45
N ALA A 99 7.30 -12.51 0.61
CA ALA A 99 8.34 -13.41 1.04
C ALA A 99 8.73 -14.38 -0.06
N ALA A 100 7.75 -14.82 -0.85
CA ALA A 100 8.01 -15.72 -1.98
C ALA A 100 8.93 -15.09 -3.01
N ASP A 101 8.80 -13.79 -3.23
CA ASP A 101 9.67 -13.09 -4.17
C ASP A 101 11.09 -13.03 -3.66
N ARG A 102 11.25 -12.81 -2.37
CA ARG A 102 12.59 -12.79 -1.77
C ARG A 102 13.22 -14.17 -1.76
N ARG A 103 12.42 -15.21 -1.71
CA ARG A 103 12.93 -16.57 -1.72
C ARG A 103 13.59 -16.94 -3.04
N GLU A 104 13.30 -16.21 -4.07
CA GLU A 104 13.99 -16.39 -5.35
C GLU A 104 15.49 -16.27 -5.19
N ASP A 105 15.92 -15.35 -4.35
CA ASP A 105 17.33 -15.08 -4.17
C ASP A 105 18.07 -16.27 -3.58
N TRP A 106 17.53 -16.87 -2.52
CA TRP A 106 18.24 -17.98 -1.92
C TRP A 106 18.13 -19.25 -2.77
N ARG A 107 17.05 -19.38 -3.52
CA ARG A 107 16.91 -20.51 -4.41
C ARG A 107 18.00 -20.48 -5.48
N ASP A 108 18.30 -19.30 -5.94
CA ASP A 108 19.35 -19.11 -6.92
C ASP A 108 20.74 -19.35 -6.34
N ALA A 109 20.86 -19.16 -5.04
CA ALA A 109 22.14 -19.36 -4.37
C ALA A 109 22.47 -20.82 -4.18
N VAL A 110 21.50 -21.69 -4.35
CA VAL A 110 21.72 -23.14 -4.27
C VAL A 110 22.22 -23.68 -5.58
#